data_e2038cfb46281624534f266cbe1eb320
#
_entry.id   e2038cfb46281624534f266cbe1eb320
#
_cell.length_a   1.000
_cell.length_b   1.000
_cell.length_c   1.000
_cell.angle_alpha   90.00
_cell.angle_beta   90.00
_cell.angle_gamma   90.00
#
_symmetry.space_group_name_H-M   'P 1'
#
loop_
_entity.id
_entity.type
_entity.pdbx_description
1 polymer ?
#
loop_
_entity_poly.entity_id
_entity_poly.type
_entity_poly.pdbx_seq_one_letter_code
_entity_poly.pdbx_strand_id
1 'polypeptide(L)'
;AKNLEIVEPVFRDADIVSIDIGAVRQSDAPANNNLSPNGFYGEEICAISRYAGISDKVSSFGIYEYNSKHDSNYQTAHLIAQMIWYFTDGVSRRVGDFPIGSKKSYTKFHVQIEDVSDELVFYKSNKSARWWLEVKYSSAENNLYERHCMVPCDKQDYENALSNVIPDLWWKTLQKLS
;
A
#
# COMPACT_ATOMS: atom_id res chain seq x y z
N ALA A 1 -5.52 -12.81 -14.09
CA ALA A 1 -5.72 -12.29 -12.72
C ALA A 1 -4.90 -11.01 -12.59
N LYS A 2 -5.50 -9.92 -12.09
CA LYS A 2 -4.75 -8.70 -11.78
C LYS A 2 -3.81 -9.02 -10.59
N ASN A 3 -2.55 -8.58 -10.69
CA ASN A 3 -1.63 -8.70 -9.56
C ASN A 3 -1.98 -7.63 -8.51
N LEU A 4 -2.83 -7.98 -7.55
CA LEU A 4 -3.27 -7.08 -6.49
C LEU A 4 -2.18 -6.82 -5.43
N GLU A 5 -1.11 -7.61 -5.42
CA GLU A 5 0.01 -7.43 -4.47
C GLU A 5 0.72 -6.10 -4.69
N ILE A 6 0.67 -5.55 -5.91
CA ILE A 6 1.25 -4.23 -6.26
C ILE A 6 0.68 -3.08 -5.42
N VAL A 7 -0.56 -3.19 -4.92
CA VAL A 7 -1.18 -2.13 -4.11
C VAL A 7 -0.73 -2.16 -2.65
N GLU A 8 -0.18 -3.27 -2.17
CA GLU A 8 0.23 -3.43 -0.77
C GLU A 8 1.26 -2.38 -0.32
N PRO A 9 2.35 -2.10 -1.07
CA PRO A 9 3.32 -1.06 -0.69
C PRO A 9 2.69 0.33 -0.54
N VAL A 10 1.70 0.67 -1.37
CA VAL A 10 1.01 1.97 -1.31
C VAL A 10 0.31 2.17 0.04
N PHE A 11 -0.34 1.14 0.57
CA PHE A 11 -1.01 1.22 1.86
C PHE A 11 -0.05 1.38 3.05
N ARG A 12 1.20 0.90 2.93
CA ARG A 12 2.18 1.06 4.00
C ARG A 12 2.56 2.51 4.28
N ASP A 13 2.34 3.41 3.32
CA ASP A 13 2.59 4.85 3.49
C ASP A 13 1.32 5.67 3.74
N ALA A 14 0.14 5.05 3.69
CA ALA A 14 -1.13 5.69 3.94
C ALA A 14 -1.47 5.77 5.43
N ASP A 15 -1.99 6.92 5.87
CA ASP A 15 -2.56 7.11 7.21
C ASP A 15 -4.06 6.79 7.25
N ILE A 16 -4.75 7.08 6.13
CA ILE A 16 -6.20 6.93 5.97
C ILE A 16 -6.47 6.19 4.67
N VAL A 17 -7.38 5.24 4.70
CA VAL A 17 -7.89 4.56 3.51
C VAL A 17 -9.39 4.82 3.39
N SER A 18 -9.80 5.34 2.25
CA SER A 18 -11.20 5.63 1.90
C SER A 18 -11.57 4.84 0.65
N ILE A 19 -12.62 4.04 0.74
CA ILE A 19 -13.15 3.26 -0.38
C ILE A 19 -14.55 3.78 -0.71
N ASP A 20 -14.71 4.25 -1.95
CA ASP A 20 -16.02 4.49 -2.54
C ASP A 20 -16.55 3.15 -3.07
N ILE A 21 -17.74 2.73 -2.61
CA ILE A 21 -18.35 1.46 -3.04
C ILE A 21 -18.68 1.45 -4.54
N GLY A 22 -18.78 2.62 -5.17
CA GLY A 22 -18.89 2.76 -6.62
C GLY A 22 -17.67 2.32 -7.41
N ALA A 23 -16.51 2.14 -6.74
CA ALA A 23 -15.33 1.52 -7.34
C ALA A 23 -15.50 0.02 -7.60
N VAL A 24 -16.49 -0.61 -6.97
CA VAL A 24 -16.88 -2.02 -7.19
C VAL A 24 -17.90 -2.10 -8.32
N ARG A 25 -17.77 -3.09 -9.18
CA ARG A 25 -18.73 -3.28 -10.28
C ARG A 25 -20.14 -3.50 -9.76
N GLN A 26 -21.13 -3.02 -10.54
CA GLN A 26 -22.55 -3.08 -10.20
C GLN A 26 -23.05 -4.48 -9.84
N SER A 27 -22.56 -5.52 -10.52
CA SER A 27 -22.99 -6.90 -10.25
C SER A 27 -22.65 -7.37 -8.83
N ASP A 28 -21.64 -6.79 -8.20
CA ASP A 28 -21.15 -7.18 -6.86
C ASP A 28 -21.62 -6.18 -5.79
N ALA A 29 -21.78 -4.89 -6.15
CA ALA A 29 -22.22 -3.84 -5.26
C ALA A 29 -23.29 -2.94 -5.91
N PRO A 30 -24.55 -3.42 -6.04
CA PRO A 30 -25.61 -2.67 -6.73
C PRO A 30 -26.12 -1.46 -5.93
N ALA A 31 -25.86 -1.36 -4.64
CA ALA A 31 -26.45 -0.36 -3.78
C ALA A 31 -25.59 0.92 -3.65
N ASN A 32 -25.37 1.59 -4.77
CA ASN A 32 -24.80 2.93 -4.82
C ASN A 32 -25.50 3.79 -5.89
N ASN A 33 -25.22 5.09 -5.90
CA ASN A 33 -25.87 6.02 -6.85
C ASN A 33 -25.16 6.10 -8.21
N ASN A 34 -23.91 5.64 -8.31
CA ASN A 34 -23.04 5.73 -9.47
C ASN A 34 -22.69 4.32 -9.98
N LEU A 35 -23.68 3.61 -10.50
CA LEU A 35 -23.51 2.24 -10.95
C LEU A 35 -22.60 2.16 -12.18
N SER A 36 -21.57 1.32 -12.12
CA SER A 36 -20.67 1.04 -13.24
C SER A 36 -20.63 -0.45 -13.54
N PRO A 37 -20.67 -0.85 -14.83
CA PRO A 37 -20.49 -2.24 -15.22
C PRO A 37 -19.04 -2.72 -14.99
N ASN A 38 -18.09 -1.79 -14.93
CA ASN A 38 -16.68 -2.06 -14.69
C ASN A 38 -16.29 -1.59 -13.29
N GLY A 39 -15.31 -2.27 -12.69
CA GLY A 39 -14.82 -1.98 -11.35
C GLY A 39 -14.09 -3.16 -10.77
N PHE A 40 -13.79 -3.09 -9.49
CA PHE A 40 -13.26 -4.22 -8.75
C PHE A 40 -14.31 -5.31 -8.58
N TYR A 41 -13.85 -6.56 -8.60
CA TYR A 41 -14.66 -7.68 -8.14
C TYR A 41 -14.78 -7.65 -6.61
N GLY A 42 -15.83 -8.27 -6.05
CA GLY A 42 -16.02 -8.35 -4.61
C GLY A 42 -14.84 -8.98 -3.88
N GLU A 43 -14.24 -10.03 -4.44
CA GLU A 43 -13.04 -10.66 -3.90
C GLU A 43 -11.79 -9.76 -3.98
N GLU A 44 -11.65 -8.96 -5.05
CA GLU A 44 -10.54 -8.02 -5.21
C GLU A 44 -10.59 -6.92 -4.16
N ILE A 45 -11.76 -6.31 -3.94
CA ILE A 45 -11.90 -5.24 -2.95
C ILE A 45 -11.76 -5.75 -1.51
N CYS A 46 -12.15 -7.00 -1.23
CA CYS A 46 -11.87 -7.66 0.04
C CYS A 46 -10.35 -7.85 0.26
N ALA A 47 -9.61 -8.31 -0.77
CA ALA A 47 -8.15 -8.44 -0.69
C ALA A 47 -7.48 -7.08 -0.48
N ILE A 48 -7.92 -6.03 -1.18
CA ILE A 48 -7.46 -4.64 -1.02
C ILE A 48 -7.71 -4.17 0.43
N SER A 49 -8.90 -4.42 0.98
CA SER A 49 -9.23 -4.09 2.37
C SER A 49 -8.29 -4.78 3.36
N ARG A 50 -7.92 -6.03 3.10
CA ARG A 50 -6.95 -6.76 3.92
C ARG A 50 -5.56 -6.15 3.84
N TYR A 51 -5.09 -5.75 2.65
CA TYR A 51 -3.80 -5.07 2.50
C TYR A 51 -3.77 -3.74 3.27
N ALA A 52 -4.86 -2.97 3.22
CA ALA A 52 -5.00 -1.77 4.04
C ALA A 52 -4.91 -2.10 5.55
N GLY A 53 -5.56 -3.18 5.99
CA GLY A 53 -5.52 -3.64 7.39
C GLY A 53 -4.13 -4.04 7.87
N ILE A 54 -3.35 -4.72 7.02
CA ILE A 54 -1.98 -5.18 7.36
C ILE A 54 -1.01 -3.99 7.53
N SER A 55 -1.30 -2.82 6.96
CA SER A 55 -0.44 -1.65 7.12
C SER A 55 -0.40 -1.20 8.57
N ASP A 56 0.81 -1.13 9.14
CA ASP A 56 1.02 -0.67 10.51
C ASP A 56 0.69 0.82 10.68
N LYS A 57 0.68 1.61 9.59
CA LYS A 57 0.46 3.06 9.60
C LYS A 57 -1.01 3.45 9.47
N VAL A 58 -1.83 2.66 8.77
CA VAL A 58 -3.25 2.98 8.56
C VAL A 58 -4.00 3.05 9.89
N SER A 59 -4.47 4.25 10.21
CA SER A 59 -5.21 4.56 11.44
C SER A 59 -6.72 4.62 11.23
N SER A 60 -7.17 4.86 9.99
CA SER A 60 -8.60 4.96 9.66
C SER A 60 -8.91 4.26 8.34
N PHE A 61 -10.02 3.52 8.33
CA PHE A 61 -10.57 2.83 7.17
C PHE A 61 -12.04 3.17 7.04
N GLY A 62 -12.44 3.74 5.92
CA GLY A 62 -13.83 4.16 5.67
C GLY A 62 -14.35 3.60 4.35
N ILE A 63 -15.65 3.29 4.32
CA ILE A 63 -16.39 2.87 3.13
C ILE A 63 -17.53 3.84 2.94
N TYR A 64 -17.67 4.39 1.74
CA TYR A 64 -18.56 5.50 1.42
C TYR A 64 -19.47 5.16 0.25
N GLU A 65 -20.48 6.00 0.01
CA GLU A 65 -21.47 5.94 -1.09
C GLU A 65 -22.37 4.70 -1.08
N TYR A 66 -22.48 4.00 0.06
CA TYR A 66 -23.47 2.95 0.24
C TYR A 66 -24.87 3.55 0.41
N ASN A 67 -25.80 3.17 -0.48
CA ASN A 67 -27.19 3.57 -0.41
C ASN A 67 -28.10 2.37 -0.06
N SER A 68 -28.47 2.26 1.21
CA SER A 68 -29.26 1.15 1.73
C SER A 68 -30.65 1.01 1.08
N LYS A 69 -31.20 2.10 0.49
CA LYS A 69 -32.49 2.06 -0.21
C LYS A 69 -32.43 1.27 -1.53
N HIS A 70 -31.25 1.15 -2.12
CA HIS A 70 -31.02 0.40 -3.36
C HIS A 70 -30.54 -1.04 -3.11
N ASP A 71 -30.39 -1.45 -1.85
CA ASP A 71 -29.85 -2.78 -1.48
C ASP A 71 -30.98 -3.76 -1.15
N SER A 72 -31.76 -4.14 -2.17
CA SER A 72 -32.97 -4.97 -1.99
C SER A 72 -32.70 -6.37 -1.40
N ASN A 73 -31.53 -6.91 -1.60
CA ASN A 73 -31.10 -8.24 -1.14
C ASN A 73 -29.95 -8.21 -0.13
N TYR A 74 -29.60 -7.03 0.40
CA TYR A 74 -28.47 -6.84 1.31
C TYR A 74 -27.11 -7.29 0.73
N GLN A 75 -27.02 -7.43 -0.62
CA GLN A 75 -25.82 -7.92 -1.28
C GLN A 75 -24.62 -7.01 -1.02
N THR A 76 -24.83 -5.70 -1.18
CA THR A 76 -23.77 -4.71 -0.95
C THR A 76 -23.41 -4.63 0.55
N ALA A 77 -24.43 -4.70 1.44
CA ALA A 77 -24.18 -4.73 2.88
C ALA A 77 -23.35 -5.96 3.31
N HIS A 78 -23.62 -7.13 2.72
CA HIS A 78 -22.82 -8.33 2.96
C HIS A 78 -21.37 -8.16 2.45
N LEU A 79 -21.18 -7.57 1.27
CA LEU A 79 -19.84 -7.28 0.76
C LEU A 79 -19.09 -6.31 1.69
N ILE A 80 -19.75 -5.23 2.14
CA ILE A 80 -19.15 -4.28 3.08
C ILE A 80 -18.77 -4.99 4.40
N ALA A 81 -19.60 -5.88 4.90
CA ALA A 81 -19.30 -6.67 6.10
C ALA A 81 -18.05 -7.55 5.88
N GLN A 82 -17.91 -8.17 4.70
CA GLN A 82 -16.72 -8.93 4.34
C GLN A 82 -15.48 -8.02 4.26
N MET A 83 -15.57 -6.86 3.62
CA MET A 83 -14.46 -5.89 3.54
C MET A 83 -13.98 -5.49 4.94
N ILE A 84 -14.90 -5.20 5.86
CA ILE A 84 -14.56 -4.88 7.26
C ILE A 84 -13.89 -6.06 7.95
N TRP A 85 -14.39 -7.28 7.72
CA TRP A 85 -13.80 -8.49 8.28
C TRP A 85 -12.37 -8.72 7.75
N TYR A 86 -12.15 -8.57 6.44
CA TYR A 86 -10.82 -8.69 5.82
C TYR A 86 -9.86 -7.61 6.33
N PHE A 87 -10.33 -6.37 6.49
CA PHE A 87 -9.54 -5.31 7.09
C PHE A 87 -9.13 -5.68 8.52
N THR A 88 -10.06 -6.17 9.35
CA THR A 88 -9.80 -6.57 10.73
C THR A 88 -8.84 -7.77 10.81
N ASP A 89 -8.98 -8.77 9.92
CA ASP A 89 -8.00 -9.87 9.78
C ASP A 89 -6.62 -9.29 9.45
N GLY A 90 -6.55 -8.32 8.56
CA GLY A 90 -5.30 -7.60 8.26
C GLY A 90 -4.70 -6.93 9.49
N VAL A 91 -5.49 -6.20 10.28
CA VAL A 91 -5.05 -5.53 11.52
C VAL A 91 -4.45 -6.54 12.51
N SER A 92 -5.05 -7.72 12.65
CA SER A 92 -4.52 -8.77 13.54
C SER A 92 -3.14 -9.30 13.13
N ARG A 93 -2.71 -9.05 11.90
CA ARG A 93 -1.42 -9.49 11.33
C ARG A 93 -0.36 -8.41 11.29
N ARG A 94 -0.60 -7.24 11.90
CA ARG A 94 0.40 -6.18 12.02
C ARG A 94 1.60 -6.67 12.83
N VAL A 95 2.80 -6.32 12.38
CA VAL A 95 4.04 -6.79 12.99
C VAL A 95 4.91 -5.67 13.55
N GLY A 96 4.45 -4.43 13.44
CA GLY A 96 5.19 -3.25 13.87
C GLY A 96 6.41 -2.99 12.99
N ASP A 97 6.21 -2.95 11.68
CA ASP A 97 7.23 -2.54 10.73
C ASP A 97 7.39 -1.00 10.70
N PHE A 98 8.37 -0.50 9.92
CA PHE A 98 8.56 0.93 9.72
C PHE A 98 7.27 1.59 9.16
N PRO A 99 6.87 2.78 9.64
CA PRO A 99 7.60 3.70 10.52
C PRO A 99 7.43 3.44 12.04
N ILE A 100 6.61 2.46 12.44
CA ILE A 100 6.32 2.18 13.86
C ILE A 100 7.48 1.45 14.54
N GLY A 101 8.10 0.52 13.81
CA GLY A 101 9.21 -0.29 14.32
C GLY A 101 10.59 0.30 14.05
N SER A 102 11.59 -0.25 14.75
CA SER A 102 12.99 0.14 14.60
C SER A 102 13.62 -0.46 13.33
N LYS A 103 14.45 0.32 12.64
CA LYS A 103 15.29 -0.14 11.50
C LYS A 103 16.26 -1.28 11.86
N LYS A 104 16.49 -1.59 13.15
CA LYS A 104 17.37 -2.69 13.59
C LYS A 104 16.88 -4.08 13.19
N SER A 105 15.59 -4.23 12.91
CA SER A 105 14.98 -5.50 12.49
C SER A 105 14.98 -5.71 10.98
N TYR A 106 15.87 -5.03 10.26
CA TYR A 106 15.94 -5.10 8.80
C TYR A 106 17.31 -5.58 8.33
N THR A 107 17.30 -6.37 7.27
CA THR A 107 18.51 -6.69 6.48
C THR A 107 18.66 -5.65 5.39
N LYS A 108 19.86 -5.08 5.26
CA LYS A 108 20.20 -4.11 4.23
C LYS A 108 20.79 -4.79 3.01
N PHE A 109 20.41 -4.32 1.84
CA PHE A 109 20.98 -4.72 0.56
C PHE A 109 21.43 -3.48 -0.19
N HIS A 110 22.67 -3.48 -0.64
CA HIS A 110 23.31 -2.39 -1.35
C HIS A 110 23.42 -2.74 -2.83
N VAL A 111 22.90 -1.89 -3.70
CA VAL A 111 22.89 -2.09 -5.14
C VAL A 111 23.49 -0.88 -5.82
N GLN A 112 24.62 -1.08 -6.53
CA GLN A 112 25.21 -0.06 -7.37
C GLN A 112 24.61 -0.14 -8.77
N ILE A 113 24.11 0.99 -9.28
CA ILE A 113 23.59 1.15 -10.64
C ILE A 113 24.58 2.01 -11.44
N GLU A 114 24.89 1.63 -12.66
CA GLU A 114 25.94 2.27 -13.48
C GLU A 114 25.67 3.76 -13.73
N ASP A 115 24.41 4.14 -13.93
CA ASP A 115 24.01 5.51 -14.26
C ASP A 115 23.69 6.39 -13.05
N VAL A 116 23.87 5.88 -11.82
CA VAL A 116 23.56 6.60 -10.57
C VAL A 116 24.82 6.68 -9.73
N SER A 117 25.23 7.90 -9.39
CA SER A 117 26.43 8.13 -8.55
C SER A 117 26.27 7.55 -7.14
N ASP A 118 25.04 7.49 -6.64
CA ASP A 118 24.71 7.00 -5.30
C ASP A 118 24.26 5.54 -5.35
N GLU A 119 24.70 4.78 -4.36
CA GLU A 119 24.26 3.41 -4.12
C GLU A 119 22.80 3.39 -3.65
N LEU A 120 21.97 2.53 -4.25
CA LEU A 120 20.62 2.28 -3.78
C LEU A 120 20.64 1.31 -2.58
N VAL A 121 19.98 1.68 -1.51
CA VAL A 121 19.91 0.86 -0.28
C VAL A 121 18.49 0.34 -0.08
N PHE A 122 18.33 -0.97 -0.17
CA PHE A 122 17.08 -1.64 0.11
C PHE A 122 17.09 -2.23 1.52
N TYR A 123 15.94 -2.20 2.16
CA TYR A 123 15.71 -2.79 3.47
C TYR A 123 14.64 -3.86 3.39
N LYS A 124 14.95 -5.04 3.88
CA LYS A 124 13.98 -6.13 4.00
C LYS A 124 13.69 -6.38 5.48
N SER A 125 12.42 -6.29 5.88
CA SER A 125 12.02 -6.62 7.25
C SER A 125 12.26 -8.10 7.55
N ASN A 126 12.91 -8.38 8.68
CA ASN A 126 13.10 -9.73 9.17
C ASN A 126 11.83 -10.33 9.81
N LYS A 127 10.79 -9.50 10.03
CA LYS A 127 9.50 -9.90 10.59
C LYS A 127 8.48 -10.26 9.52
N SER A 128 8.31 -9.36 8.52
CA SER A 128 7.28 -9.47 7.49
C SER A 128 7.80 -9.89 6.12
N ALA A 129 9.11 -9.87 5.92
CA ALA A 129 9.79 -10.02 4.63
C ALA A 129 9.46 -8.90 3.59
N ARG A 130 8.77 -7.83 4.00
CA ARG A 130 8.45 -6.66 3.16
C ARG A 130 9.69 -5.81 2.90
N TRP A 131 9.65 -5.04 1.80
CA TRP A 131 10.78 -4.27 1.31
C TRP A 131 10.52 -2.77 1.36
N TRP A 132 11.60 -2.00 1.57
CA TRP A 132 11.66 -0.54 1.49
C TRP A 132 12.91 -0.14 0.73
N LEU A 133 12.83 0.99 0.04
CA LEU A 133 13.96 1.64 -0.62
C LEU A 133 14.30 2.93 0.13
N GLU A 134 15.57 3.11 0.47
CA GLU A 134 16.04 4.36 1.06
C GLU A 134 16.35 5.38 -0.05
N VAL A 135 15.73 6.55 0.05
CA VAL A 135 16.05 7.70 -0.80
C VAL A 135 16.76 8.72 0.03
N LYS A 136 18.05 8.91 -0.24
CA LYS A 136 18.88 9.88 0.48
C LYS A 136 18.46 11.29 0.07
N TYR A 137 18.16 12.12 1.04
CA TYR A 137 17.87 13.53 0.86
C TYR A 137 18.90 14.36 1.61
N SER A 138 19.59 15.25 0.87
CA SER A 138 20.59 16.15 1.42
C SER A 138 19.95 17.50 1.74
N SER A 139 19.21 17.62 2.83
CA SER A 139 18.92 18.93 3.37
C SER A 139 19.59 19.10 4.74
N ALA A 140 20.47 20.08 4.82
CA ALA A 140 21.20 20.42 6.04
C ALA A 140 20.31 20.96 7.18
N GLU A 141 19.02 21.14 6.96
CA GLU A 141 18.21 21.96 7.85
C GLU A 141 17.08 21.24 8.61
N ASN A 142 16.65 20.03 8.27
CA ASN A 142 15.56 19.42 9.05
C ASN A 142 15.42 17.90 8.91
N ASN A 143 15.39 17.21 10.04
CA ASN A 143 14.90 15.84 10.23
C ASN A 143 13.38 15.66 9.89
N LEU A 144 12.73 16.68 9.33
CA LEU A 144 11.31 16.70 8.99
C LEU A 144 10.93 15.62 7.95
N TYR A 145 11.84 15.30 7.04
CA TYR A 145 11.60 14.36 5.95
C TYR A 145 12.18 12.95 6.19
N GLU A 146 12.77 12.68 7.36
CA GLU A 146 13.37 11.37 7.65
C GLU A 146 12.38 10.20 7.47
N ARG A 147 11.10 10.44 7.75
CA ARG A 147 10.03 9.47 7.52
C ARG A 147 9.80 9.14 6.05
N HIS A 148 10.06 10.09 5.16
CA HIS A 148 9.81 9.99 3.73
C HIS A 148 11.01 9.41 2.97
N CYS A 149 12.15 9.26 3.64
CA CYS A 149 13.35 8.67 3.05
C CYS A 149 13.28 7.14 2.91
N MET A 150 12.36 6.47 3.63
CA MET A 150 12.13 5.03 3.52
C MET A 150 10.82 4.78 2.78
N VAL A 151 10.90 4.46 1.51
CA VAL A 151 9.75 4.28 0.62
C VAL A 151 9.39 2.81 0.56
N PRO A 152 8.13 2.43 0.89
CA PRO A 152 7.67 1.05 0.70
C PRO A 152 7.79 0.63 -0.77
N CYS A 153 8.37 -0.52 -1.01
CA CYS A 153 8.54 -1.10 -2.34
C CYS A 153 8.25 -2.60 -2.30
N ASP A 154 8.33 -3.26 -3.43
CA ASP A 154 8.23 -4.71 -3.50
C ASP A 154 9.59 -5.37 -3.81
N LYS A 155 9.60 -6.68 -3.88
CA LYS A 155 10.81 -7.45 -4.22
C LYS A 155 11.21 -7.24 -5.68
N GLN A 156 10.25 -6.96 -6.57
CA GLN A 156 10.51 -6.73 -7.99
C GLN A 156 11.32 -5.45 -8.21
N ASP A 157 11.09 -4.42 -7.40
CA ASP A 157 11.89 -3.18 -7.45
C ASP A 157 13.37 -3.47 -7.14
N TYR A 158 13.65 -4.33 -6.16
CA TYR A 158 15.00 -4.78 -5.86
C TYR A 158 15.61 -5.62 -6.99
N GLU A 159 14.85 -6.57 -7.57
CA GLU A 159 15.29 -7.39 -8.69
C GLU A 159 15.56 -6.56 -9.95
N ASN A 160 14.73 -5.55 -10.22
CA ASN A 160 14.95 -4.59 -11.29
C ASN A 160 16.24 -3.80 -11.08
N ALA A 161 16.50 -3.33 -9.86
CA ALA A 161 17.73 -2.62 -9.53
C ALA A 161 18.99 -3.50 -9.72
N LEU A 162 18.94 -4.79 -9.37
CA LEU A 162 20.02 -5.74 -9.65
C LEU A 162 20.27 -5.92 -11.16
N SER A 163 19.23 -5.70 -11.98
CA SER A 163 19.31 -5.74 -13.44
C SER A 163 19.67 -4.38 -14.06
N ASN A 164 20.20 -3.45 -13.26
CA ASN A 164 20.58 -2.10 -13.67
C ASN A 164 19.41 -1.22 -14.14
N VAL A 165 18.19 -1.49 -13.63
CA VAL A 165 16.98 -0.70 -13.89
C VAL A 165 16.63 0.10 -12.65
N ILE A 166 16.62 1.43 -12.76
CA ILE A 166 16.26 2.32 -11.64
C ILE A 166 14.77 2.22 -11.39
N PRO A 167 14.32 1.93 -10.13
CA PRO A 167 12.91 1.92 -9.80
C PRO A 167 12.26 3.30 -9.96
N ASP A 168 11.13 3.37 -10.65
CA ASP A 168 10.36 4.62 -10.85
C ASP A 168 10.04 5.33 -9.54
N LEU A 169 9.78 4.57 -8.48
CA LEU A 169 9.47 5.10 -7.15
C LEU A 169 10.63 5.89 -6.56
N TRP A 170 11.89 5.56 -6.88
CA TRP A 170 13.07 6.30 -6.45
C TRP A 170 13.08 7.71 -7.04
N TRP A 171 12.89 7.80 -8.37
CA TRP A 171 12.81 9.09 -9.06
C TRP A 171 11.66 9.96 -8.57
N LYS A 172 10.47 9.38 -8.45
CA LYS A 172 9.29 10.10 -7.97
C LYS A 172 9.49 10.64 -6.55
N THR A 173 10.16 9.89 -5.71
CA THR A 173 10.44 10.31 -4.32
C THR A 173 11.52 11.37 -4.28
N LEU A 174 12.61 11.20 -5.05
CA LEU A 174 13.67 12.19 -5.12
C LEU A 174 13.14 13.55 -5.58
N GLN A 175 12.28 13.58 -6.61
CA GLN A 175 11.64 14.80 -7.10
C GLN A 175 10.70 15.46 -6.06
N LYS A 176 10.10 14.69 -5.17
CA LYS A 176 9.25 15.25 -4.10
C LYS A 176 10.05 15.82 -2.94
N LEU A 177 11.28 15.33 -2.74
CA LEU A 177 12.16 15.75 -1.66
C LEU A 177 13.11 16.88 -2.07
N SER A 178 13.32 17.10 -3.39
CA SER A 178 14.12 18.19 -3.95
C SER A 178 13.30 19.46 -4.10
#